data_ea41ee5db6f3dc3a6b7e61bf76cc06d7
#
_entry.id   ea41ee5db6f3dc3a6b7e61bf76cc06d7
#
_cell.length_a   1.000
_cell.length_b   1.000
_cell.length_c   1.000
_cell.angle_alpha   90.00
_cell.angle_beta   90.00
_cell.angle_gamma   90.00
#
_symmetry.space_group_name_H-M   'P 1'
#
loop_
_entity.id
_entity.type
_entity.pdbx_description
1 polymer ?
#
loop_
_entity_poly.entity_id
_entity_poly.type
_entity_poly.pdbx_seq_one_letter_code
_entity_poly.pdbx_strand_id
1 'polypeptide(L)'
;IHQPRRDLVDEAMMEIINKERFITCHSYVQSEINMLMKVAEQFNFNINTFTHILEGYKVADKMKAHGAGASTFSDWWNYKWEVRYAIPYNAAIMYTEGVVTAINSDDSNSGRRLNQEAAKSVKYGGLSEENVWKMVTLNPAKLLHLDDRMGSVKVGKDADIVLWTDHPLSVYAQVEKTIVDGIVYFDVEKDKSSGTMIHSERARLIQKMKNAKNSGAPSKLRSS
;
A
#
# COMPACT_ATOMS: atom_id res chain seq x y z
N ILE A 1 -28.82 -39.96 0.28
CA ILE A 1 -27.65 -39.25 -0.27
C ILE A 1 -26.77 -38.92 0.91
N HIS A 2 -25.58 -39.55 1.02
CA HIS A 2 -24.63 -39.20 2.06
C HIS A 2 -24.08 -37.78 1.77
N GLN A 3 -24.14 -36.92 2.77
CA GLN A 3 -23.53 -35.60 2.68
C GLN A 3 -22.00 -35.78 2.58
N PRO A 4 -21.31 -35.15 1.60
CA PRO A 4 -19.87 -35.26 1.47
C PRO A 4 -19.20 -34.75 2.76
N ARG A 5 -18.01 -35.27 3.06
CA ARG A 5 -17.20 -34.77 4.17
C ARG A 5 -16.85 -33.29 3.92
N ARG A 6 -16.97 -32.49 4.96
CA ARG A 6 -16.56 -31.06 4.92
C ARG A 6 -15.07 -30.96 4.60
N ASP A 7 -14.72 -30.20 3.56
CA ASP A 7 -13.36 -29.85 3.18
C ASP A 7 -13.22 -28.32 3.16
N LEU A 8 -12.28 -27.78 3.96
CA LEU A 8 -12.09 -26.33 4.09
C LEU A 8 -11.48 -25.70 2.83
N VAL A 9 -10.75 -26.49 2.02
CA VAL A 9 -10.19 -26.00 0.75
C VAL A 9 -11.32 -25.86 -0.27
N ASP A 10 -12.18 -26.87 -0.38
CA ASP A 10 -13.34 -26.83 -1.28
C ASP A 10 -14.31 -25.69 -0.88
N GLU A 11 -14.52 -25.45 0.41
CA GLU A 11 -15.33 -24.32 0.88
C GLU A 11 -14.75 -22.98 0.40
N ALA A 12 -13.44 -22.75 0.56
CA ALA A 12 -12.79 -21.54 0.09
C ALA A 12 -12.88 -21.39 -1.44
N MET A 13 -12.75 -22.48 -2.19
CA MET A 13 -12.92 -22.46 -3.65
C MET A 13 -14.36 -22.14 -4.04
N MET A 14 -15.35 -22.67 -3.31
CA MET A 14 -16.76 -22.32 -3.54
C MET A 14 -17.06 -20.86 -3.26
N GLU A 15 -16.51 -20.27 -2.20
CA GLU A 15 -16.63 -18.82 -1.93
C GLU A 15 -16.08 -17.97 -3.10
N ILE A 16 -14.99 -18.40 -3.72
CA ILE A 16 -14.42 -17.73 -4.91
C ILE A 16 -15.40 -17.83 -6.09
N ILE A 17 -15.88 -19.02 -6.40
CA ILE A 17 -16.81 -19.27 -7.51
C ILE A 17 -18.12 -18.50 -7.29
N ASN A 18 -18.61 -18.45 -6.06
CA ASN A 18 -19.82 -17.71 -5.68
C ASN A 18 -19.60 -16.20 -5.61
N LYS A 19 -18.37 -15.69 -5.82
CA LYS A 19 -17.99 -14.26 -5.73
C LYS A 19 -18.15 -13.66 -4.31
N GLU A 20 -18.08 -14.50 -3.31
CA GLU A 20 -18.13 -14.11 -1.89
C GLU A 20 -16.74 -13.75 -1.36
N ARG A 21 -15.69 -14.24 -2.01
CA ARG A 21 -14.28 -13.99 -1.67
C ARG A 21 -13.56 -13.27 -2.81
N PHE A 22 -12.93 -12.14 -2.49
CA PHE A 22 -12.13 -11.37 -3.43
C PHE A 22 -10.71 -11.94 -3.56
N ILE A 23 -10.20 -12.00 -4.79
CA ILE A 23 -8.85 -12.50 -5.08
C ILE A 23 -7.93 -11.32 -5.39
N THR A 24 -6.85 -11.21 -4.64
CA THR A 24 -5.72 -10.35 -4.96
C THR A 24 -4.55 -11.22 -5.37
N CYS A 25 -3.97 -10.95 -6.53
CA CYS A 25 -2.88 -11.73 -7.09
C CYS A 25 -1.61 -10.90 -7.24
N HIS A 26 -0.51 -11.38 -6.65
CA HIS A 26 0.82 -10.84 -6.90
C HIS A 26 1.32 -11.33 -8.26
N SER A 27 1.67 -10.41 -9.17
CA SER A 27 2.22 -10.73 -10.48
C SER A 27 2.98 -9.53 -11.07
N TYR A 28 4.05 -9.77 -11.83
CA TYR A 28 4.82 -8.72 -12.50
C TYR A 28 4.60 -8.67 -14.01
N VAL A 29 4.49 -9.84 -14.63
CA VAL A 29 4.65 -10.05 -16.08
C VAL A 29 3.28 -10.12 -16.75
N GLN A 30 3.14 -9.43 -17.87
CA GLN A 30 1.87 -9.31 -18.60
C GLN A 30 1.27 -10.67 -19.03
N SER A 31 2.10 -11.66 -19.35
CA SER A 31 1.63 -12.99 -19.77
C SER A 31 0.93 -13.72 -18.62
N GLU A 32 1.44 -13.61 -17.40
CA GLU A 32 0.86 -14.22 -16.19
C GLU A 32 -0.45 -13.53 -15.82
N ILE A 33 -0.48 -12.19 -15.86
CA ILE A 33 -1.67 -11.38 -15.61
C ILE A 33 -2.80 -11.78 -16.58
N ASN A 34 -2.49 -11.81 -17.88
CA ASN A 34 -3.46 -12.17 -18.90
C ASN A 34 -3.92 -13.64 -18.80
N MET A 35 -3.00 -14.55 -18.48
CA MET A 35 -3.34 -15.96 -18.33
C MET A 35 -4.28 -16.20 -17.14
N LEU A 36 -4.02 -15.58 -16.00
CA LEU A 36 -4.87 -15.74 -14.82
C LEU A 36 -6.26 -15.15 -15.03
N MET A 37 -6.39 -14.01 -15.73
CA MET A 37 -7.70 -13.48 -16.12
C MET A 37 -8.49 -14.49 -16.96
N LYS A 38 -7.86 -15.13 -17.95
CA LYS A 38 -8.50 -16.15 -18.78
C LYS A 38 -8.96 -17.37 -17.99
N VAL A 39 -8.14 -17.81 -17.01
CA VAL A 39 -8.55 -18.89 -16.10
C VAL A 39 -9.77 -18.47 -15.27
N ALA A 40 -9.75 -17.27 -14.69
CA ALA A 40 -10.86 -16.76 -13.92
C ALA A 40 -12.16 -16.69 -14.76
N GLU A 41 -12.07 -16.23 -16.00
CA GLU A 41 -13.20 -16.17 -16.94
C GLU A 41 -13.79 -17.55 -17.25
N GLN A 42 -12.95 -18.60 -17.40
CA GLN A 42 -13.41 -19.97 -17.61
C GLN A 42 -14.25 -20.50 -16.45
N PHE A 43 -13.95 -20.09 -15.22
CA PHE A 43 -14.68 -20.48 -14.01
C PHE A 43 -15.69 -19.43 -13.55
N ASN A 44 -15.94 -18.40 -14.35
CA ASN A 44 -16.92 -17.32 -14.09
C ASN A 44 -16.70 -16.55 -12.79
N PHE A 45 -15.43 -16.33 -12.39
CA PHE A 45 -15.07 -15.40 -11.34
C PHE A 45 -14.14 -14.30 -11.85
N ASN A 46 -13.85 -13.29 -11.04
CA ASN A 46 -12.98 -12.18 -11.41
C ASN A 46 -11.81 -12.07 -10.45
N ILE A 47 -10.64 -11.70 -10.96
CA ILE A 47 -9.55 -11.22 -10.14
C ILE A 47 -9.89 -9.77 -9.73
N ASN A 48 -9.96 -9.54 -8.41
CA ASN A 48 -10.28 -8.22 -7.88
C ASN A 48 -9.14 -7.23 -8.13
N THR A 49 -7.91 -7.63 -7.78
CA THR A 49 -6.74 -6.74 -7.88
C THR A 49 -5.50 -7.55 -8.21
N PHE A 50 -4.74 -7.07 -9.19
CA PHE A 50 -3.35 -7.49 -9.36
C PHE A 50 -2.43 -6.53 -8.64
N THR A 51 -1.48 -7.06 -7.85
CA THR A 51 -0.50 -6.27 -7.09
C THR A 51 0.89 -6.39 -7.70
N HIS A 52 1.69 -5.35 -7.56
CA HIS A 52 3.08 -5.24 -8.06
C HIS A 52 3.21 -5.36 -9.58
N ILE A 53 2.18 -5.02 -10.33
CA ILE A 53 2.10 -5.27 -11.77
C ILE A 53 2.87 -4.21 -12.57
N LEU A 54 4.16 -4.44 -12.74
CA LEU A 54 5.03 -3.53 -13.48
C LEU A 54 4.86 -3.59 -15.01
N GLU A 55 4.26 -4.65 -15.54
CA GLU A 55 3.87 -4.76 -16.96
C GLU A 55 2.35 -4.59 -17.20
N GLY A 56 1.60 -4.06 -16.24
CA GLY A 56 0.16 -3.83 -16.37
C GLY A 56 -0.22 -2.97 -17.57
N TYR A 57 0.63 -2.02 -17.94
CA TYR A 57 0.45 -1.15 -19.12
C TYR A 57 0.30 -1.91 -20.44
N LYS A 58 0.82 -3.13 -20.54
CA LYS A 58 0.75 -3.96 -21.75
C LYS A 58 -0.60 -4.69 -21.90
N VAL A 59 -1.38 -4.76 -20.84
CA VAL A 59 -2.67 -5.50 -20.77
C VAL A 59 -3.78 -4.68 -20.10
N ALA A 60 -3.61 -3.37 -20.02
CA ALA A 60 -4.53 -2.47 -19.33
C ALA A 60 -5.96 -2.53 -19.91
N ASP A 61 -6.10 -2.64 -21.22
CA ASP A 61 -7.38 -2.85 -21.93
C ASP A 61 -8.09 -4.12 -21.49
N LYS A 62 -7.35 -5.22 -21.36
CA LYS A 62 -7.88 -6.51 -20.91
C LYS A 62 -8.24 -6.48 -19.44
N MET A 63 -7.42 -5.85 -18.61
CA MET A 63 -7.72 -5.65 -17.20
C MET A 63 -9.00 -4.86 -17.01
N LYS A 64 -9.19 -3.79 -17.80
CA LYS A 64 -10.42 -3.00 -17.81
C LYS A 64 -11.62 -3.84 -18.22
N ALA A 65 -11.50 -4.63 -19.27
CA ALA A 65 -12.58 -5.51 -19.75
C ALA A 65 -12.94 -6.60 -18.72
N HIS A 66 -11.94 -7.17 -18.05
CA HIS A 66 -12.12 -8.16 -16.98
C HIS A 66 -12.71 -7.55 -15.70
N GLY A 67 -12.52 -6.26 -15.47
CA GLY A 67 -12.91 -5.56 -14.24
C GLY A 67 -11.88 -5.64 -13.11
N ALA A 68 -10.65 -6.05 -13.40
CA ALA A 68 -9.58 -6.11 -12.41
C ALA A 68 -9.03 -4.71 -12.08
N GLY A 69 -8.74 -4.48 -10.80
CA GLY A 69 -7.96 -3.34 -10.35
C GLY A 69 -6.46 -3.59 -10.39
N ALA A 70 -5.69 -2.55 -10.18
CA ALA A 70 -4.24 -2.54 -10.26
C ALA A 70 -3.59 -1.90 -9.04
N SER A 71 -2.53 -2.51 -8.54
CA SER A 71 -1.62 -1.88 -7.60
C SER A 71 -0.20 -2.05 -8.10
N THR A 72 0.57 -0.96 -8.19
CA THR A 72 1.89 -0.98 -8.80
C THR A 72 2.88 -0.07 -8.07
N PHE A 73 4.17 -0.31 -8.27
CA PHE A 73 5.23 0.61 -7.91
C PHE A 73 5.29 1.78 -8.90
N SER A 74 5.81 2.93 -8.48
CA SER A 74 5.89 4.10 -9.35
C SER A 74 7.00 4.00 -10.39
N ASP A 75 8.20 3.55 -9.99
CA ASP A 75 9.39 3.54 -10.84
C ASP A 75 10.44 2.48 -10.45
N TRP A 76 9.99 1.35 -9.92
CA TRP A 76 10.87 0.25 -9.56
C TRP A 76 11.17 -0.63 -10.77
N TRP A 77 12.24 -0.35 -11.46
CA TRP A 77 12.75 -1.15 -12.56
C TRP A 77 14.17 -1.64 -12.27
N ASN A 78 14.60 -2.65 -13.01
CA ASN A 78 15.97 -3.12 -13.10
C ASN A 78 16.60 -3.68 -11.81
N TYR A 79 15.80 -4.09 -10.80
CA TYR A 79 16.32 -4.73 -9.60
C TYR A 79 16.23 -6.27 -9.64
N LYS A 80 15.47 -6.83 -10.58
CA LYS A 80 15.39 -8.26 -10.91
C LYS A 80 14.89 -8.46 -12.33
N TRP A 81 15.09 -9.67 -12.87
CA TRP A 81 14.79 -9.95 -14.28
C TRP A 81 13.32 -9.77 -14.66
N GLU A 82 12.40 -10.14 -13.78
CA GLU A 82 10.96 -10.05 -14.03
C GLU A 82 10.46 -8.62 -14.20
N VAL A 83 11.21 -7.63 -13.72
CA VAL A 83 10.82 -6.21 -13.81
C VAL A 83 11.58 -5.43 -14.89
N ARG A 84 12.30 -6.11 -15.76
CA ARG A 84 13.11 -5.50 -16.82
C ARG A 84 12.34 -4.61 -17.82
N TYR A 85 11.04 -4.81 -17.93
CA TYR A 85 10.17 -4.02 -18.80
C TYR A 85 9.30 -3.02 -18.02
N ALA A 86 9.59 -2.80 -16.75
CA ALA A 86 8.93 -1.76 -15.98
C ALA A 86 9.21 -0.38 -16.56
N ILE A 87 8.20 0.47 -16.59
CA ILE A 87 8.30 1.85 -17.09
C ILE A 87 7.63 2.82 -16.11
N PRO A 88 8.09 4.06 -16.01
CA PRO A 88 7.52 5.05 -15.07
C PRO A 88 6.11 5.52 -15.47
N TYR A 89 5.65 5.21 -16.66
CA TYR A 89 4.32 5.56 -17.18
C TYR A 89 3.24 4.53 -16.86
N ASN A 90 3.61 3.37 -16.29
CA ASN A 90 2.73 2.22 -16.11
C ASN A 90 1.41 2.58 -15.40
N ALA A 91 1.50 3.23 -14.23
CA ALA A 91 0.31 3.62 -13.47
C ALA A 91 -0.60 4.58 -14.25
N ALA A 92 0.00 5.53 -14.97
CA ALA A 92 -0.75 6.51 -15.75
C ALA A 92 -1.47 5.87 -16.94
N ILE A 93 -0.82 4.93 -17.63
CA ILE A 93 -1.44 4.20 -18.74
C ILE A 93 -2.61 3.38 -18.25
N MET A 94 -2.45 2.58 -17.20
CA MET A 94 -3.54 1.79 -16.62
C MET A 94 -4.71 2.67 -16.17
N TYR A 95 -4.41 3.79 -15.51
CA TYR A 95 -5.44 4.74 -15.09
C TYR A 95 -6.20 5.34 -16.28
N THR A 96 -5.49 5.74 -17.34
CA THR A 96 -6.08 6.33 -18.55
C THR A 96 -6.99 5.36 -19.30
N GLU A 97 -6.63 4.07 -19.30
CA GLU A 97 -7.48 2.98 -19.83
C GLU A 97 -8.71 2.71 -18.93
N GLY A 98 -8.79 3.35 -17.77
CA GLY A 98 -9.92 3.24 -16.85
C GLY A 98 -9.82 2.06 -15.86
N VAL A 99 -8.62 1.54 -15.63
CA VAL A 99 -8.35 0.59 -14.54
C VAL A 99 -8.26 1.36 -13.24
N VAL A 100 -8.93 0.90 -12.17
CA VAL A 100 -8.74 1.46 -10.82
C VAL A 100 -7.32 1.15 -10.38
N THR A 101 -6.47 2.17 -10.35
CA THR A 101 -5.03 2.02 -10.13
C THR A 101 -4.61 2.64 -8.81
N ALA A 102 -3.84 1.89 -8.00
CA ALA A 102 -3.21 2.33 -6.77
C ALA A 102 -1.68 2.27 -6.87
N ILE A 103 -1.00 3.10 -6.09
CA ILE A 103 0.46 3.05 -5.89
C ILE A 103 0.74 2.35 -4.56
N ASN A 104 1.66 1.40 -4.59
CA ASN A 104 2.20 0.73 -3.40
C ASN A 104 3.73 0.79 -3.37
N SER A 105 4.35 0.31 -2.30
CA SER A 105 5.81 0.35 -2.15
C SER A 105 6.45 -1.01 -1.95
N ASP A 106 5.80 -1.94 -1.28
CA ASP A 106 6.38 -3.22 -0.80
C ASP A 106 7.74 -3.01 -0.06
N ASP A 107 7.96 -1.81 0.47
CA ASP A 107 9.19 -1.39 1.14
C ASP A 107 8.89 -0.42 2.29
N SER A 108 9.50 -0.67 3.45
CA SER A 108 9.28 0.13 4.66
C SER A 108 9.73 1.59 4.55
N ASN A 109 10.74 1.87 3.73
CA ASN A 109 11.23 3.23 3.51
C ASN A 109 10.33 4.00 2.53
N SER A 110 9.98 3.39 1.41
CA SER A 110 9.12 4.00 0.38
C SER A 110 7.67 4.08 0.85
N GLY A 111 7.21 3.15 1.70
CA GLY A 111 5.88 3.17 2.30
C GLY A 111 5.57 4.44 3.09
N ARG A 112 6.58 5.06 3.70
CA ARG A 112 6.45 6.34 4.40
C ARG A 112 6.32 7.55 3.47
N ARG A 113 6.52 7.37 2.16
CA ARG A 113 6.56 8.43 1.14
C ARG A 113 5.64 8.14 -0.03
N LEU A 114 4.55 7.40 0.18
CA LEU A 114 3.62 7.04 -0.90
C LEU A 114 3.04 8.26 -1.62
N ASN A 115 2.89 9.39 -0.94
CA ASN A 115 2.53 10.66 -1.54
C ASN A 115 3.55 11.10 -2.62
N GLN A 116 4.84 10.95 -2.34
CA GLN A 116 5.91 11.28 -3.29
C GLN A 116 6.02 10.23 -4.41
N GLU A 117 5.79 8.96 -4.10
CA GLU A 117 5.72 7.89 -5.09
C GLU A 117 4.57 8.14 -6.08
N ALA A 118 3.39 8.54 -5.58
CA ALA A 118 2.26 8.91 -6.42
C ALA A 118 2.55 10.16 -7.28
N ALA A 119 3.22 11.17 -6.74
CA ALA A 119 3.56 12.42 -7.46
C ALA A 119 4.35 12.17 -8.75
N LYS A 120 5.09 11.06 -8.85
CA LYS A 120 5.79 10.67 -10.08
C LYS A 120 4.84 10.45 -11.25
N SER A 121 3.60 10.02 -11.00
CA SER A 121 2.58 9.86 -12.05
C SER A 121 2.07 11.20 -12.61
N VAL A 122 2.16 12.29 -11.87
CA VAL A 122 1.97 13.65 -12.41
C VAL A 122 3.11 13.96 -13.37
N LYS A 123 4.35 13.80 -12.89
CA LYS A 123 5.56 14.19 -13.65
C LYS A 123 5.76 13.38 -14.93
N TYR A 124 5.63 12.06 -14.85
CA TYR A 124 5.87 11.17 -15.97
C TYR A 124 4.63 10.94 -16.83
N GLY A 125 3.47 10.74 -16.17
CA GLY A 125 2.22 10.37 -16.84
C GLY A 125 1.34 11.55 -17.25
N GLY A 126 1.62 12.76 -16.76
CA GLY A 126 0.81 13.94 -17.05
C GLY A 126 -0.59 13.90 -16.44
N LEU A 127 -0.83 13.05 -15.45
CA LEU A 127 -2.12 12.98 -14.77
C LEU A 127 -2.33 14.21 -13.86
N SER A 128 -3.58 14.58 -13.62
CA SER A 128 -3.90 15.64 -12.66
C SER A 128 -3.52 15.22 -11.24
N GLU A 129 -3.11 16.18 -10.41
CA GLU A 129 -2.78 15.96 -9.00
C GLU A 129 -3.92 15.30 -8.22
N GLU A 130 -5.17 15.69 -8.50
CA GLU A 130 -6.35 15.06 -7.89
C GLU A 130 -6.44 13.57 -8.21
N ASN A 131 -6.22 13.17 -9.46
CA ASN A 131 -6.30 11.77 -9.88
C ASN A 131 -5.15 10.95 -9.28
N VAL A 132 -3.98 11.54 -9.22
CA VAL A 132 -2.80 10.90 -8.61
C VAL A 132 -2.97 10.75 -7.10
N TRP A 133 -3.56 11.75 -6.44
CA TRP A 133 -3.85 11.67 -5.01
C TRP A 133 -4.82 10.53 -4.69
N LYS A 134 -5.81 10.27 -5.56
CA LYS A 134 -6.70 9.11 -5.43
C LYS A 134 -5.97 7.77 -5.48
N MET A 135 -4.81 7.67 -6.16
CA MET A 135 -4.04 6.43 -6.24
C MET A 135 -3.44 5.97 -4.90
N VAL A 136 -3.34 6.86 -3.92
CA VAL A 136 -2.85 6.54 -2.57
C VAL A 136 -3.89 6.78 -1.47
N THR A 137 -5.12 7.09 -1.85
CA THR A 137 -6.23 7.34 -0.92
C THR A 137 -7.49 6.56 -1.30
N LEU A 138 -8.29 7.06 -2.21
CA LEU A 138 -9.58 6.50 -2.59
C LEU A 138 -9.46 5.19 -3.38
N ASN A 139 -8.49 5.08 -4.29
CA ASN A 139 -8.36 3.88 -5.12
C ASN A 139 -7.95 2.64 -4.30
N PRO A 140 -6.99 2.70 -3.36
CA PRO A 140 -6.75 1.59 -2.44
C PRO A 140 -8.00 1.19 -1.65
N ALA A 141 -8.79 2.16 -1.17
CA ALA A 141 -10.04 1.88 -0.47
C ALA A 141 -11.06 1.15 -1.38
N LYS A 142 -11.17 1.55 -2.66
CA LYS A 142 -12.00 0.85 -3.65
C LYS A 142 -11.55 -0.58 -3.89
N LEU A 143 -10.24 -0.79 -4.04
CA LEU A 143 -9.68 -2.12 -4.26
C LEU A 143 -9.88 -3.06 -3.07
N LEU A 144 -10.03 -2.50 -1.87
CA LEU A 144 -10.34 -3.21 -0.63
C LEU A 144 -11.84 -3.27 -0.30
N HIS A 145 -12.71 -2.69 -1.13
CA HIS A 145 -14.16 -2.56 -0.90
C HIS A 145 -14.49 -1.82 0.40
N LEU A 146 -13.72 -0.78 0.73
CA LEU A 146 -13.87 0.06 1.92
C LEU A 146 -14.15 1.53 1.60
N ASP A 147 -14.40 1.85 0.33
CA ASP A 147 -14.55 3.24 -0.12
C ASP A 147 -15.90 3.89 0.27
N ASP A 148 -16.81 3.13 0.80
CA ASP A 148 -17.99 3.62 1.51
C ASP A 148 -17.64 4.24 2.88
N ARG A 149 -16.60 3.73 3.56
CA ARG A 149 -16.17 4.12 4.90
C ARG A 149 -14.95 5.03 4.92
N MET A 150 -13.98 4.87 4.03
CA MET A 150 -12.68 5.57 4.06
C MET A 150 -12.19 6.00 2.67
N GLY A 151 -10.97 6.50 2.58
CA GLY A 151 -10.29 6.88 1.33
C GLY A 151 -10.66 8.26 0.79
N SER A 152 -11.61 8.97 1.39
CA SER A 152 -11.96 10.35 1.03
C SER A 152 -12.62 11.09 2.20
N VAL A 153 -12.42 12.39 2.26
CA VAL A 153 -13.06 13.25 3.27
C VAL A 153 -14.51 13.51 2.85
N LYS A 154 -15.45 12.86 3.53
CA LYS A 154 -16.89 12.99 3.31
C LYS A 154 -17.63 12.83 4.62
N VAL A 155 -18.76 13.53 4.79
CA VAL A 155 -19.66 13.31 5.93
C VAL A 155 -20.15 11.85 5.95
N GLY A 156 -20.04 11.20 7.09
CA GLY A 156 -20.43 9.80 7.27
C GLY A 156 -19.30 8.78 7.06
N LYS A 157 -18.11 9.21 6.65
CA LYS A 157 -16.92 8.35 6.60
C LYS A 157 -16.09 8.45 7.87
N ASP A 158 -15.27 7.44 8.08
CA ASP A 158 -14.29 7.37 9.17
C ASP A 158 -13.35 8.59 9.08
N ALA A 159 -13.04 9.19 10.23
CA ALA A 159 -12.23 10.41 10.28
C ALA A 159 -10.73 10.08 10.26
N ASP A 160 -10.28 9.52 9.12
CA ASP A 160 -8.88 9.23 8.82
C ASP A 160 -8.29 10.39 8.01
N ILE A 161 -7.59 11.29 8.67
CA ILE A 161 -7.16 12.56 8.12
C ILE A 161 -5.67 12.79 8.42
N VAL A 162 -4.96 13.30 7.42
CA VAL A 162 -3.57 13.78 7.59
C VAL A 162 -3.53 15.27 7.29
N LEU A 163 -2.98 16.05 8.20
CA LEU A 163 -2.69 17.47 8.01
C LEU A 163 -1.23 17.63 7.55
N TRP A 164 -1.04 18.44 6.53
CA TRP A 164 0.25 18.66 5.88
C TRP A 164 0.63 20.14 5.94
N THR A 165 1.94 20.42 5.99
CA THR A 165 2.47 21.79 5.94
C THR A 165 2.35 22.45 4.57
N ASP A 166 2.19 21.66 3.51
CA ASP A 166 2.14 22.08 2.12
C ASP A 166 1.31 21.06 1.32
N HIS A 167 1.19 21.25 0.01
CA HIS A 167 0.51 20.31 -0.88
C HIS A 167 1.09 18.89 -0.74
N PRO A 168 0.29 17.86 -0.46
CA PRO A 168 0.78 16.54 -0.07
C PRO A 168 1.67 15.84 -1.12
N LEU A 169 1.56 16.20 -2.41
CA LEU A 169 2.42 15.68 -3.47
C LEU A 169 3.77 16.41 -3.57
N SER A 170 3.97 17.49 -2.80
CA SER A 170 5.24 18.21 -2.73
C SER A 170 6.28 17.41 -1.94
N VAL A 171 7.53 17.42 -2.41
CA VAL A 171 8.67 16.83 -1.67
C VAL A 171 9.02 17.62 -0.39
N TYR A 172 8.52 18.84 -0.25
CA TYR A 172 8.70 19.68 0.93
C TYR A 172 7.58 19.50 1.96
N ALA A 173 6.47 18.87 1.59
CA ALA A 173 5.35 18.66 2.50
C ALA A 173 5.76 17.73 3.65
N GLN A 174 5.44 18.15 4.86
CA GLN A 174 5.65 17.39 6.08
C GLN A 174 4.29 17.15 6.76
N VAL A 175 4.15 16.01 7.43
CA VAL A 175 2.95 15.70 8.21
C VAL A 175 3.00 16.50 9.51
N GLU A 176 1.96 17.30 9.77
CA GLU A 176 1.76 17.98 11.04
C GLU A 176 0.97 17.10 12.03
N LYS A 177 -0.10 16.47 11.54
CA LYS A 177 -0.93 15.57 12.36
C LYS A 177 -1.43 14.38 11.54
N THR A 178 -1.53 13.23 12.20
CA THR A 178 -2.25 12.06 11.70
C THR A 178 -3.38 11.72 12.66
N ILE A 179 -4.57 11.64 12.11
CA ILE A 179 -5.81 11.37 12.83
C ILE A 179 -6.39 10.08 12.25
N VAL A 180 -6.75 9.14 13.10
CA VAL A 180 -7.40 7.87 12.74
C VAL A 180 -8.64 7.72 13.62
N ASP A 181 -9.78 7.42 13.03
CA ASP A 181 -11.06 7.37 13.74
C ASP A 181 -11.35 8.62 14.61
N GLY A 182 -10.91 9.80 14.15
CA GLY A 182 -11.04 11.05 14.89
C GLY A 182 -10.05 11.24 16.06
N ILE A 183 -9.16 10.28 16.31
CA ILE A 183 -8.15 10.32 17.37
C ILE A 183 -6.81 10.77 16.80
N VAL A 184 -6.15 11.75 17.43
CA VAL A 184 -4.82 12.22 17.02
C VAL A 184 -3.76 11.21 17.47
N TYR A 185 -3.20 10.46 16.53
CA TYR A 185 -2.11 9.49 16.78
C TYR A 185 -0.71 10.09 16.63
N PHE A 186 -0.56 11.06 15.76
CA PHE A 186 0.69 11.80 15.58
C PHE A 186 0.42 13.29 15.62
N ASP A 187 1.30 14.02 16.30
CA ASP A 187 1.32 15.48 16.37
C ASP A 187 2.80 15.91 16.44
N VAL A 188 3.25 16.66 15.46
CA VAL A 188 4.66 17.04 15.31
C VAL A 188 5.22 17.83 16.51
N GLU A 189 4.38 18.64 17.16
CA GLU A 189 4.83 19.43 18.32
C GLU A 189 5.00 18.53 19.56
N LYS A 190 4.10 17.55 19.73
CA LYS A 190 4.25 16.53 20.79
C LYS A 190 5.45 15.63 20.53
N ASP A 191 5.69 15.26 19.28
CA ASP A 191 6.84 14.42 18.89
C ASP A 191 8.17 15.14 19.18
N LYS A 192 8.29 16.44 18.83
CA LYS A 192 9.46 17.24 19.16
C LYS A 192 9.74 17.31 20.66
N SER A 193 8.69 17.54 21.47
CA SER A 193 8.82 17.59 22.93
C SER A 193 9.20 16.23 23.51
N SER A 194 8.59 15.16 23.03
CA SER A 194 8.91 13.77 23.42
C SER A 194 10.33 13.40 23.02
N GLY A 195 10.78 13.81 21.83
CA GLY A 195 12.15 13.61 21.36
C GLY A 195 13.18 14.19 22.33
N THR A 196 12.96 15.39 22.83
CA THR A 196 13.84 16.03 23.83
C THR A 196 13.90 15.21 25.14
N MET A 197 12.75 14.74 25.62
CA MET A 197 12.68 13.91 26.81
C MET A 197 13.38 12.55 26.59
N ILE A 198 13.18 11.91 25.44
CA ILE A 198 13.82 10.65 25.06
C ILE A 198 15.33 10.81 25.01
N HIS A 199 15.87 11.89 24.43
CA HIS A 199 17.29 12.17 24.38
C HIS A 199 17.89 12.33 25.79
N SER A 200 17.22 13.06 26.68
CA SER A 200 17.65 13.25 28.07
C SER A 200 17.66 11.93 28.84
N GLU A 201 16.60 11.13 28.72
CA GLU A 201 16.49 9.85 29.39
C GLU A 201 17.51 8.83 28.84
N ARG A 202 17.74 8.82 27.54
CA ARG A 202 18.79 7.98 26.91
C ARG A 202 20.18 8.34 27.47
N ALA A 203 20.50 9.63 27.58
CA ALA A 203 21.75 10.10 28.16
C ALA A 203 21.88 9.66 29.62
N ARG A 204 20.82 9.80 30.41
CA ARG A 204 20.75 9.34 31.80
C ARG A 204 20.99 7.84 31.93
N LEU A 205 20.32 7.02 31.09
CA LEU A 205 20.47 5.56 31.09
C LEU A 205 21.87 5.13 30.67
N ILE A 206 22.45 5.76 29.65
CA ILE A 206 23.83 5.50 29.23
C ILE A 206 24.82 5.80 30.37
N GLN A 207 24.63 6.92 31.08
CA GLN A 207 25.49 7.24 32.21
C GLN A 207 25.32 6.25 33.36
N LYS A 208 24.08 5.81 33.66
CA LYS A 208 23.79 4.76 34.64
C LYS A 208 24.50 3.44 34.28
N MET A 209 24.43 3.05 33.01
CA MET A 209 25.12 1.84 32.52
C MET A 209 26.65 1.96 32.66
N LYS A 210 27.24 3.11 32.30
CA LYS A 210 28.66 3.35 32.46
C LYS A 210 29.09 3.25 33.92
N ASN A 211 28.34 3.87 34.80
CA ASN A 211 28.63 3.82 36.25
C ASN A 211 28.54 2.39 36.79
N ALA A 212 27.49 1.64 36.43
CA ALA A 212 27.33 0.24 36.83
C ALA A 212 28.50 -0.64 36.31
N LYS A 213 28.91 -0.45 35.05
CA LYS A 213 30.05 -1.17 34.47
C LYS A 213 31.37 -0.86 35.22
N ASN A 214 31.62 0.40 35.53
CA ASN A 214 32.77 0.83 36.29
C ASN A 214 32.77 0.27 37.73
N SER A 215 31.60 -0.03 38.28
CA SER A 215 31.43 -0.69 39.59
C SER A 215 31.45 -2.21 39.52
N GLY A 216 31.83 -2.82 38.38
CA GLY A 216 31.99 -4.25 38.20
C GLY A 216 30.68 -5.01 37.85
N ALA A 217 29.64 -4.34 37.46
CA ALA A 217 28.44 -5.01 36.99
C ALA A 217 28.69 -5.81 35.69
N PRO A 218 28.10 -7.01 35.53
CA PRO A 218 28.31 -7.84 34.35
C PRO A 218 27.76 -7.14 33.08
N SER A 219 28.55 -7.14 31.99
CA SER A 219 28.19 -6.49 30.74
C SER A 219 27.30 -7.33 29.79
N LYS A 220 26.99 -8.57 30.19
CA LYS A 220 26.11 -9.48 29.42
C LYS A 220 24.97 -9.94 30.31
N LEU A 221 23.77 -10.00 29.72
CA LEU A 221 22.64 -10.70 30.33
C LEU A 221 23.04 -12.18 30.54
N ARG A 222 22.81 -12.70 31.74
CA ARG A 222 22.92 -14.15 31.95
C ARG A 222 21.81 -14.79 31.12
N SER A 223 22.19 -15.67 30.17
CA SER A 223 21.24 -16.56 29.55
C SER A 223 20.64 -17.44 30.64
N SER A 224 19.35 -17.29 30.89
CA SER A 224 18.56 -18.24 31.67
C SER A 224 18.38 -19.52 30.89
#